data_ecc0f06aa4b3bc98eba98892390eff7f
#
_entry.id   ecc0f06aa4b3bc98eba98892390eff7f
#
_cell.length_a   1.000
_cell.length_b   1.000
_cell.length_c   1.000
_cell.angle_alpha   90.00
_cell.angle_beta   90.00
_cell.angle_gamma   90.00
#
_symmetry.space_group_name_H-M   'P 1'
#
loop_
_entity.id
_entity.type
_entity.pdbx_description
1 polymer ?
#
loop_
_entity_poly.entity_id
_entity_poly.type
_entity_poly.pdbx_seq_one_letter_code
_entity_poly.pdbx_strand_id
1 'polypeptide(L)'
;MRVAYFSPMPPERSGIADYSALLLPALRARTDVTVVRRGARRPPRGTDVSLYHVGNNPDAHGWIVDALAREPGAVVLHDFALHHLVAGVTLGRGNRDAYLDVLEREHGVVGRLLGYGVIDKRVPPLWESRALDFPLASFVLEHATGLVVHSRYVRDRVRAAGFDRPAAVVPHPAWPVPDVAPERVAGGVVIGCFGVVNASKRIPELLRATAALRRKHEQVTLLLVGPTSPGFDLDRRLQRLGLDGDGVVREEWVDERRLWALLGGSDVLVNLRHPTMGETSGSVVRGLSLGKPLVVSDVGWFAELPDDVALKVAPDGDEVATLTAGLELLATRPDVRDAMSANATALARREHDVDRVAELYVAALERTLGGGSVDDAVLHEVTAAAADVGISADSAEAREIARRLAEVELG
;
A
#
# COMPACT_ATOMS: atom_id res chain seq x y z
N MET A 1 -4.74 -9.08 26.25
CA MET A 1 -4.56 -9.91 25.03
C MET A 1 -3.07 -10.08 24.78
N ARG A 2 -2.60 -11.32 24.53
CA ARG A 2 -1.20 -11.65 24.20
C ARG A 2 -1.11 -11.94 22.70
N VAL A 3 -0.34 -11.13 21.99
CA VAL A 3 -0.21 -11.17 20.52
C VAL A 3 1.14 -11.76 20.13
N ALA A 4 1.15 -12.82 19.32
CA ALA A 4 2.35 -13.27 18.63
C ALA A 4 2.48 -12.55 17.28
N TYR A 5 3.52 -11.73 17.14
CA TYR A 5 3.69 -10.83 16.00
C TYR A 5 4.70 -11.41 15.00
N PHE A 6 4.22 -11.85 13.85
CA PHE A 6 5.02 -12.42 12.76
C PHE A 6 5.21 -11.37 11.67
N SER A 7 6.39 -10.83 11.55
CA SER A 7 6.73 -9.83 10.53
C SER A 7 8.23 -9.83 10.22
N PRO A 8 8.63 -9.41 9.02
CA PRO A 8 9.99 -8.96 8.81
C PRO A 8 10.30 -7.82 9.76
N MET A 9 11.51 -7.80 10.30
CA MET A 9 11.97 -6.79 11.26
C MET A 9 13.35 -6.27 10.87
N PRO A 10 13.71 -5.01 11.21
CA PRO A 10 15.07 -4.54 11.04
C PRO A 10 16.07 -5.52 11.70
N PRO A 11 17.24 -5.81 11.08
CA PRO A 11 17.84 -5.09 9.95
C PRO A 11 17.41 -5.59 8.54
N GLU A 12 16.32 -6.37 8.40
CA GLU A 12 15.82 -6.76 7.08
C GLU A 12 15.40 -5.51 6.27
N ARG A 13 15.91 -5.38 5.05
CA ARG A 13 15.62 -4.24 4.16
C ARG A 13 14.26 -4.46 3.48
N SER A 14 13.18 -4.10 4.16
CA SER A 14 11.80 -4.24 3.69
C SER A 14 10.96 -3.08 4.21
N GLY A 15 10.11 -2.51 3.37
CA GLY A 15 9.15 -1.48 3.80
C GLY A 15 8.22 -1.97 4.91
N ILE A 16 7.93 -3.29 4.97
CA ILE A 16 7.13 -3.90 6.04
C ILE A 16 7.94 -4.04 7.33
N ALA A 17 9.26 -4.20 7.26
CA ALA A 17 10.12 -4.16 8.44
C ALA A 17 10.11 -2.76 9.08
N ASP A 18 10.22 -1.70 8.26
CA ASP A 18 10.13 -0.31 8.72
C ASP A 18 8.74 0.01 9.29
N TYR A 19 7.69 -0.48 8.62
CA TYR A 19 6.32 -0.40 9.11
C TYR A 19 6.17 -1.02 10.49
N SER A 20 6.67 -2.24 10.66
CA SER A 20 6.58 -2.97 11.94
C SER A 20 7.38 -2.30 13.06
N ALA A 21 8.57 -1.79 12.74
CA ALA A 21 9.36 -1.02 13.70
C ALA A 21 8.65 0.25 14.17
N LEU A 22 7.89 0.90 13.29
CA LEU A 22 7.09 2.08 13.60
C LEU A 22 5.88 1.74 14.48
N LEU A 23 5.13 0.68 14.14
CA LEU A 23 3.87 0.33 14.82
C LEU A 23 4.08 -0.32 16.19
N LEU A 24 5.12 -1.17 16.33
CA LEU A 24 5.31 -2.00 17.52
C LEU A 24 5.35 -1.25 18.85
N PRO A 25 6.03 -0.09 19.00
CA PRO A 25 6.03 0.65 20.27
C PRO A 25 4.62 1.05 20.72
N ALA A 26 3.80 1.58 19.81
CA ALA A 26 2.44 2.00 20.11
C ALA A 26 1.51 0.81 20.40
N LEU A 27 1.71 -0.31 19.69
CA LEU A 27 0.95 -1.54 19.92
C LEU A 27 1.30 -2.17 21.27
N ARG A 28 2.58 -2.18 21.66
CA ARG A 28 3.07 -2.67 22.96
C ARG A 28 2.59 -1.82 24.15
N ALA A 29 2.31 -0.54 23.94
CA ALA A 29 1.70 0.30 24.96
C ALA A 29 0.24 -0.09 25.28
N ARG A 30 -0.41 -0.84 24.39
CA ARG A 30 -1.84 -1.20 24.47
C ARG A 30 -2.09 -2.69 24.72
N THR A 31 -1.15 -3.56 24.34
CA THR A 31 -1.31 -5.00 24.47
C THR A 31 0.04 -5.69 24.61
N ASP A 32 0.05 -6.94 25.11
CA ASP A 32 1.29 -7.71 25.26
C ASP A 32 1.71 -8.33 23.92
N VAL A 33 2.78 -7.79 23.31
CA VAL A 33 3.24 -8.19 21.98
C VAL A 33 4.60 -8.87 22.04
N THR A 34 4.64 -10.13 21.63
CA THR A 34 5.85 -10.90 21.45
C THR A 34 6.19 -11.01 19.96
N VAL A 35 7.30 -10.40 19.53
CA VAL A 35 7.80 -10.56 18.16
C VAL A 35 8.39 -11.95 17.99
N VAL A 36 7.88 -12.66 16.99
CA VAL A 36 8.31 -14.03 16.69
C VAL A 36 9.57 -14.01 15.80
N ARG A 37 10.56 -14.79 16.19
CA ARG A 37 11.84 -14.87 15.44
C ARG A 37 11.62 -15.52 14.07
N ARG A 38 12.30 -14.99 13.06
CA ARG A 38 12.31 -15.54 11.71
C ARG A 38 12.60 -17.05 11.74
N GLY A 39 11.80 -17.82 11.01
CA GLY A 39 11.90 -19.27 10.92
C GLY A 39 11.20 -20.04 12.04
N ALA A 40 10.66 -19.40 13.06
CA ALA A 40 9.78 -20.05 14.02
C ALA A 40 8.48 -20.49 13.32
N ARG A 41 8.05 -21.71 13.65
CA ARG A 41 6.90 -22.36 12.99
C ARG A 41 5.61 -22.30 13.81
N ARG A 42 5.70 -21.83 15.06
CA ARG A 42 4.57 -21.75 16.00
C ARG A 42 4.69 -20.53 16.88
N PRO A 43 3.57 -19.96 17.33
CA PRO A 43 3.56 -18.88 18.30
C PRO A 43 4.10 -19.35 19.66
N PRO A 44 4.52 -18.43 20.53
CA PRO A 44 4.83 -18.71 21.93
C PRO A 44 3.63 -19.33 22.66
N ARG A 45 3.92 -20.13 23.70
CA ARG A 45 2.84 -20.71 24.54
C ARG A 45 2.04 -19.62 25.22
N GLY A 46 0.72 -19.80 25.22
CA GLY A 46 -0.19 -18.85 25.87
C GLY A 46 -0.49 -17.60 25.03
N THR A 47 -0.18 -17.59 23.73
CA THR A 47 -0.64 -16.60 22.77
C THR A 47 -2.16 -16.69 22.65
N ASP A 48 -2.83 -15.53 22.70
CA ASP A 48 -4.28 -15.43 22.50
C ASP A 48 -4.60 -15.29 21.00
N VAL A 49 -3.78 -14.51 20.24
CA VAL A 49 -3.90 -14.33 18.79
C VAL A 49 -2.53 -14.19 18.12
N SER A 50 -2.39 -14.83 16.96
CA SER A 50 -1.23 -14.64 16.08
C SER A 50 -1.57 -13.60 15.01
N LEU A 51 -0.68 -12.62 14.81
CA LEU A 51 -0.79 -11.57 13.81
C LEU A 51 0.33 -11.73 12.77
N TYR A 52 -0.06 -11.98 11.53
CA TYR A 52 0.85 -12.28 10.42
C TYR A 52 0.89 -11.14 9.40
N HIS A 53 2.03 -10.47 9.25
CA HIS A 53 2.23 -9.46 8.22
C HIS A 53 2.64 -10.11 6.91
N VAL A 54 1.80 -10.02 5.90
CA VAL A 54 2.01 -10.68 4.60
C VAL A 54 2.07 -9.63 3.48
N GLY A 55 3.16 -9.69 2.71
CA GLY A 55 3.37 -8.93 1.48
C GLY A 55 3.86 -9.85 0.36
N ASN A 56 3.99 -9.33 -0.85
CA ASN A 56 4.23 -10.12 -2.07
C ASN A 56 5.69 -10.57 -2.29
N ASN A 57 6.59 -10.40 -1.29
CA ASN A 57 7.99 -10.83 -1.40
C ASN A 57 8.22 -12.20 -0.75
N PRO A 58 8.57 -13.28 -1.52
CA PRO A 58 8.75 -14.62 -0.96
C PRO A 58 9.92 -14.73 0.02
N ASP A 59 11.00 -13.98 -0.19
CA ASP A 59 12.18 -14.02 0.68
C ASP A 59 11.88 -13.46 2.08
N ALA A 60 11.07 -12.42 2.15
CA ALA A 60 10.68 -11.79 3.41
C ALA A 60 9.52 -12.52 4.10
N HIS A 61 8.54 -13.02 3.35
CA HIS A 61 7.27 -13.48 3.90
C HIS A 61 7.02 -15.00 3.80
N GLY A 62 7.84 -15.75 3.06
CA GLY A 62 7.62 -17.19 2.86
C GLY A 62 7.59 -17.99 4.18
N TRP A 63 8.42 -17.64 5.17
CA TRP A 63 8.41 -18.28 6.49
C TRP A 63 7.16 -17.93 7.31
N ILE A 64 6.60 -16.75 7.09
CA ILE A 64 5.38 -16.25 7.75
C ILE A 64 4.17 -17.04 7.25
N VAL A 65 4.08 -17.22 5.94
CA VAL A 65 2.99 -18.01 5.33
C VAL A 65 3.09 -19.49 5.71
N ASP A 66 4.31 -20.03 5.82
CA ASP A 66 4.53 -21.38 6.33
C ASP A 66 4.06 -21.54 7.80
N ALA A 67 4.17 -20.49 8.62
CA ALA A 67 3.66 -20.48 9.98
C ALA A 67 2.13 -20.34 10.01
N LEU A 68 1.57 -19.40 9.23
CA LEU A 68 0.13 -19.16 9.09
C LEU A 68 -0.62 -20.43 8.64
N ALA A 69 -0.08 -21.17 7.68
CA ALA A 69 -0.69 -22.44 7.21
C ALA A 69 -0.77 -23.52 8.29
N ARG A 70 0.07 -23.46 9.33
CA ARG A 70 0.06 -24.40 10.46
C ARG A 70 -0.79 -23.93 11.63
N GLU A 71 -0.81 -22.64 11.83
CA GLU A 71 -1.48 -21.99 12.95
C GLU A 71 -2.26 -20.80 12.42
N PRO A 72 -3.53 -20.98 12.02
CA PRO A 72 -4.37 -19.89 11.52
C PRO A 72 -4.45 -18.71 12.50
N GLY A 73 -4.55 -17.48 11.97
CA GLY A 73 -4.60 -16.28 12.80
C GLY A 73 -4.99 -15.04 12.00
N ALA A 74 -4.92 -13.87 12.64
CA ALA A 74 -5.17 -12.59 11.99
C ALA A 74 -4.05 -12.27 11.00
N VAL A 75 -4.39 -11.74 9.83
CA VAL A 75 -3.43 -11.37 8.79
C VAL A 75 -3.50 -9.88 8.51
N VAL A 76 -2.36 -9.22 8.48
CA VAL A 76 -2.19 -7.88 7.87
C VAL A 76 -1.79 -8.09 6.42
N LEU A 77 -2.67 -7.75 5.51
CA LEU A 77 -2.45 -7.93 4.08
C LEU A 77 -1.93 -6.62 3.48
N HIS A 78 -0.61 -6.56 3.23
CA HIS A 78 0.05 -5.37 2.68
C HIS A 78 -0.10 -5.25 1.16
N ASP A 79 -0.19 -6.39 0.46
CA ASP A 79 -0.45 -6.48 -0.97
C ASP A 79 -1.63 -7.43 -1.20
N PHE A 80 -2.57 -7.07 -2.07
CA PHE A 80 -3.67 -7.97 -2.47
C PHE A 80 -3.18 -9.04 -3.46
N ALA A 81 -2.35 -8.63 -4.44
CA ALA A 81 -1.77 -9.57 -5.39
C ALA A 81 -0.53 -10.25 -4.79
N LEU A 82 -0.69 -11.50 -4.40
CA LEU A 82 0.33 -12.33 -3.75
C LEU A 82 1.01 -13.33 -4.70
N HIS A 83 0.79 -13.21 -6.00
CA HIS A 83 1.24 -14.19 -6.99
C HIS A 83 2.76 -14.45 -6.93
N HIS A 84 3.59 -13.39 -6.77
CA HIS A 84 5.03 -13.55 -6.67
C HIS A 84 5.44 -14.30 -5.39
N LEU A 85 4.79 -14.00 -4.26
CA LEU A 85 4.95 -14.77 -3.02
C LEU A 85 4.63 -16.24 -3.25
N VAL A 86 3.44 -16.54 -3.83
CA VAL A 86 2.99 -17.92 -4.09
C VAL A 86 3.95 -18.65 -5.03
N ALA A 87 4.36 -18.01 -6.13
CA ALA A 87 5.35 -18.59 -7.05
C ALA A 87 6.68 -18.90 -6.34
N GLY A 88 7.16 -18.00 -5.49
CA GLY A 88 8.41 -18.20 -4.73
C GLY A 88 8.32 -19.34 -3.71
N VAL A 89 7.21 -19.47 -2.97
CA VAL A 89 7.05 -20.52 -1.96
C VAL A 89 6.62 -21.87 -2.55
N THR A 90 6.24 -21.91 -3.81
CA THR A 90 5.87 -23.14 -4.55
C THR A 90 6.89 -23.48 -5.61
N LEU A 91 6.89 -22.81 -6.77
CA LEU A 91 7.83 -23.05 -7.88
C LEU A 91 9.28 -22.86 -7.45
N GLY A 92 9.57 -21.81 -6.69
CA GLY A 92 10.91 -21.53 -6.16
C GLY A 92 11.44 -22.62 -5.23
N ARG A 93 10.55 -23.42 -4.63
CA ARG A 93 10.88 -24.59 -3.78
C ARG A 93 10.74 -25.92 -4.52
N GLY A 94 10.53 -25.89 -5.85
CA GLY A 94 10.40 -27.09 -6.70
C GLY A 94 9.03 -27.77 -6.65
N ASN A 95 8.04 -27.21 -5.97
CA ASN A 95 6.68 -27.77 -5.85
C ASN A 95 5.76 -27.17 -6.95
N ARG A 96 5.82 -27.78 -8.14
CA ARG A 96 5.01 -27.35 -9.29
C ARG A 96 3.52 -27.61 -9.11
N ASP A 97 3.18 -28.75 -8.52
CA ASP A 97 1.79 -29.14 -8.31
C ASP A 97 1.07 -28.17 -7.38
N ALA A 98 1.70 -27.76 -6.29
CA ALA A 98 1.11 -26.75 -5.39
C ALA A 98 0.83 -25.43 -6.09
N TYR A 99 1.70 -24.99 -7.02
CA TYR A 99 1.44 -23.79 -7.82
C TYR A 99 0.23 -23.95 -8.74
N LEU A 100 0.16 -25.09 -9.44
CA LEU A 100 -0.96 -25.41 -10.33
C LEU A 100 -2.28 -25.51 -9.58
N ASP A 101 -2.27 -26.13 -8.39
CA ASP A 101 -3.46 -26.31 -7.55
C ASP A 101 -4.02 -24.98 -7.04
N VAL A 102 -3.16 -24.02 -6.68
CA VAL A 102 -3.62 -22.68 -6.28
C VAL A 102 -4.25 -21.95 -7.47
N LEU A 103 -3.60 -21.99 -8.65
CA LEU A 103 -4.16 -21.40 -9.88
C LEU A 103 -5.49 -22.04 -10.29
N GLU A 104 -5.61 -23.38 -10.17
CA GLU A 104 -6.87 -24.07 -10.49
C GLU A 104 -7.97 -23.70 -9.50
N ARG A 105 -7.67 -23.58 -8.22
CA ARG A 105 -8.62 -23.24 -7.16
C ARG A 105 -9.23 -21.86 -7.38
N GLU A 106 -8.42 -20.84 -7.73
CA GLU A 106 -8.92 -19.49 -7.95
C GLU A 106 -9.50 -19.27 -9.36
N HIS A 107 -8.95 -19.94 -10.38
CA HIS A 107 -9.25 -19.61 -11.78
C HIS A 107 -9.68 -20.82 -12.61
N GLY A 108 -9.96 -21.95 -11.97
CA GLY A 108 -10.39 -23.18 -12.63
C GLY A 108 -9.34 -23.73 -13.61
N VAL A 109 -9.81 -24.52 -14.55
CA VAL A 109 -8.96 -25.17 -15.57
C VAL A 109 -8.10 -24.16 -16.35
N VAL A 110 -8.62 -22.96 -16.62
CA VAL A 110 -7.88 -21.90 -17.34
C VAL A 110 -6.65 -21.48 -16.54
N GLY A 111 -6.79 -21.29 -15.22
CA GLY A 111 -5.67 -20.99 -14.34
C GLY A 111 -4.59 -22.06 -14.38
N ARG A 112 -5.00 -23.34 -14.29
CA ARG A 112 -4.08 -24.48 -14.37
C ARG A 112 -3.33 -24.55 -15.72
N LEU A 113 -4.04 -24.34 -16.83
CA LEU A 113 -3.43 -24.33 -18.18
C LEU A 113 -2.40 -23.20 -18.34
N LEU A 114 -2.71 -22.01 -17.84
CA LEU A 114 -1.77 -20.88 -17.82
C LEU A 114 -0.55 -21.21 -16.94
N GLY A 115 -0.76 -21.87 -15.79
CA GLY A 115 0.30 -22.34 -14.91
C GLY A 115 1.29 -23.27 -15.63
N TYR A 116 0.81 -24.24 -16.41
CA TYR A 116 1.67 -25.05 -17.26
C TYR A 116 2.44 -24.20 -18.29
N GLY A 117 1.77 -23.20 -18.90
CA GLY A 117 2.41 -22.28 -19.84
C GLY A 117 3.56 -21.49 -19.19
N VAL A 118 3.40 -21.05 -17.93
CA VAL A 118 4.45 -20.37 -17.16
C VAL A 118 5.62 -21.32 -16.85
N ILE A 119 5.31 -22.53 -16.37
CA ILE A 119 6.33 -23.54 -16.02
C ILE A 119 7.15 -23.92 -17.26
N ASP A 120 6.51 -24.08 -18.40
CA ASP A 120 7.15 -24.43 -19.69
C ASP A 120 7.77 -23.20 -20.38
N LYS A 121 7.74 -22.00 -19.77
CA LYS A 121 8.24 -20.73 -20.33
C LYS A 121 7.58 -20.33 -21.66
N ARG A 122 6.36 -20.77 -21.91
CA ARG A 122 5.53 -20.40 -23.08
C ARG A 122 4.68 -19.16 -22.83
N VAL A 123 4.44 -18.86 -21.56
CA VAL A 123 3.72 -17.67 -21.07
C VAL A 123 4.68 -16.91 -20.15
N PRO A 124 4.75 -15.57 -20.26
CA PRO A 124 5.51 -14.75 -19.32
C PRO A 124 5.02 -14.97 -17.87
N PRO A 125 5.86 -14.75 -16.86
CA PRO A 125 5.46 -14.86 -15.47
C PRO A 125 4.20 -14.01 -15.19
N LEU A 126 3.13 -14.66 -14.73
CA LEU A 126 1.85 -13.99 -14.49
C LEU A 126 1.96 -12.96 -13.36
N TRP A 127 2.86 -13.16 -12.40
CA TRP A 127 3.13 -12.20 -11.32
C TRP A 127 3.81 -10.90 -11.79
N GLU A 128 4.36 -10.87 -13.01
CA GLU A 128 4.92 -9.68 -13.63
C GLU A 128 3.94 -9.04 -14.62
N SER A 129 3.26 -9.88 -15.39
CA SER A 129 2.46 -9.43 -16.54
C SER A 129 0.97 -9.23 -16.23
N ARG A 130 0.41 -10.01 -15.29
CA ARG A 130 -1.04 -10.09 -15.01
C ARG A 130 -1.34 -10.34 -13.52
N ALA A 131 -0.58 -9.73 -12.62
CA ALA A 131 -0.67 -10.02 -11.19
C ALA A 131 -2.06 -9.75 -10.58
N LEU A 132 -2.79 -8.73 -11.06
CA LEU A 132 -4.16 -8.43 -10.59
C LEU A 132 -5.22 -9.37 -11.15
N ASP A 133 -4.98 -9.94 -12.34
CA ASP A 133 -5.91 -10.92 -12.93
C ASP A 133 -5.76 -12.29 -12.24
N PHE A 134 -4.57 -12.56 -11.70
CA PHE A 134 -4.23 -13.79 -11.00
C PHE A 134 -3.58 -13.47 -9.64
N PRO A 135 -4.31 -12.90 -8.68
CA PRO A 135 -3.74 -12.39 -7.43
C PRO A 135 -3.24 -13.51 -6.51
N LEU A 136 -3.81 -14.68 -6.57
CA LEU A 136 -3.57 -15.86 -5.71
C LEU A 136 -3.69 -15.52 -4.20
N ALA A 137 -4.59 -14.60 -3.87
CA ALA A 137 -4.83 -14.17 -2.50
C ALA A 137 -5.44 -15.29 -1.64
N SER A 138 -6.19 -16.22 -2.23
CA SER A 138 -6.80 -17.36 -1.52
C SER A 138 -5.77 -18.17 -0.75
N PHE A 139 -4.53 -18.26 -1.25
CA PHE A 139 -3.42 -18.95 -0.60
C PHE A 139 -3.16 -18.49 0.84
N VAL A 140 -3.48 -17.24 1.15
CA VAL A 140 -3.37 -16.65 2.49
C VAL A 140 -4.74 -16.56 3.16
N LEU A 141 -5.77 -16.15 2.41
CA LEU A 141 -7.11 -15.92 2.94
C LEU A 141 -7.74 -17.17 3.56
N GLU A 142 -7.47 -18.37 3.04
CA GLU A 142 -8.00 -19.62 3.57
C GLU A 142 -7.56 -19.91 5.01
N HIS A 143 -6.39 -19.41 5.42
CA HIS A 143 -5.83 -19.56 6.76
C HIS A 143 -6.05 -18.36 7.68
N ALA A 144 -6.53 -17.24 7.16
CA ALA A 144 -6.77 -16.03 7.95
C ALA A 144 -8.06 -16.17 8.78
N THR A 145 -8.01 -15.92 10.09
CA THR A 145 -9.19 -15.86 10.97
C THR A 145 -9.82 -14.47 10.98
N GLY A 146 -9.09 -13.44 10.57
CA GLY A 146 -9.50 -12.07 10.35
C GLY A 146 -8.44 -11.32 9.57
N LEU A 147 -8.80 -10.19 9.00
CA LEU A 147 -7.91 -9.36 8.19
C LEU A 147 -7.80 -7.95 8.73
N VAL A 148 -6.59 -7.41 8.65
CA VAL A 148 -6.31 -5.98 8.62
C VAL A 148 -5.82 -5.63 7.22
N VAL A 149 -6.46 -4.68 6.59
CA VAL A 149 -6.09 -4.14 5.27
C VAL A 149 -5.94 -2.62 5.36
N HIS A 150 -5.16 -2.01 4.46
CA HIS A 150 -4.87 -0.58 4.55
C HIS A 150 -5.73 0.30 3.65
N SER A 151 -6.71 -0.30 2.95
CA SER A 151 -7.61 0.43 2.04
C SER A 151 -8.97 -0.26 1.91
N ARG A 152 -9.99 0.53 1.57
CA ARG A 152 -11.31 0.02 1.17
C ARG A 152 -11.19 -0.82 -0.10
N TYR A 153 -10.36 -0.40 -1.04
CA TYR A 153 -10.09 -1.13 -2.26
C TYR A 153 -9.68 -2.59 -1.99
N VAL A 154 -8.73 -2.83 -1.07
CA VAL A 154 -8.31 -4.20 -0.72
C VAL A 154 -9.41 -4.93 0.03
N ARG A 155 -10.11 -4.27 0.99
CA ARG A 155 -11.25 -4.87 1.68
C ARG A 155 -12.30 -5.37 0.70
N ASP A 156 -12.68 -4.57 -0.28
CA ASP A 156 -13.72 -4.92 -1.25
C ASP A 156 -13.24 -6.05 -2.18
N ARG A 157 -11.94 -6.08 -2.52
CA ARG A 157 -11.32 -7.18 -3.27
C ARG A 157 -11.33 -8.50 -2.50
N VAL A 158 -10.97 -8.51 -1.21
CA VAL A 158 -10.99 -9.74 -0.41
C VAL A 158 -12.43 -10.21 -0.16
N ARG A 159 -13.39 -9.31 -0.03
CA ARG A 159 -14.82 -9.64 0.02
C ARG A 159 -15.30 -10.28 -1.29
N ALA A 160 -14.95 -9.69 -2.44
CA ALA A 160 -15.25 -10.24 -3.75
C ALA A 160 -14.59 -11.62 -3.99
N ALA A 161 -13.46 -11.88 -3.35
CA ALA A 161 -12.80 -13.20 -3.35
C ALA A 161 -13.43 -14.22 -2.37
N GLY A 162 -14.55 -13.87 -1.72
CA GLY A 162 -15.31 -14.76 -0.84
C GLY A 162 -14.83 -14.79 0.62
N PHE A 163 -14.01 -13.84 1.07
CA PHE A 163 -13.62 -13.76 2.47
C PHE A 163 -14.76 -13.18 3.32
N ASP A 164 -15.36 -13.98 4.18
CA ASP A 164 -16.55 -13.67 4.99
C ASP A 164 -16.25 -13.34 6.48
N ARG A 165 -15.00 -13.56 6.91
CA ARG A 165 -14.55 -13.30 8.29
C ARG A 165 -14.28 -11.81 8.52
N PRO A 166 -14.06 -11.34 9.78
CA PRO A 166 -13.78 -9.93 10.06
C PRO A 166 -12.64 -9.38 9.19
N ALA A 167 -12.88 -8.24 8.54
CA ALA A 167 -11.90 -7.53 7.73
C ALA A 167 -11.94 -6.02 8.06
N ALA A 168 -10.95 -5.58 8.82
CA ALA A 168 -10.84 -4.19 9.27
C ALA A 168 -9.99 -3.36 8.31
N VAL A 169 -10.46 -2.17 7.94
CA VAL A 169 -9.64 -1.17 7.25
C VAL A 169 -8.92 -0.35 8.32
N VAL A 170 -7.61 -0.48 8.37
CA VAL A 170 -6.74 0.26 9.30
C VAL A 170 -5.72 1.04 8.46
N PRO A 171 -5.68 2.38 8.53
CA PRO A 171 -4.73 3.17 7.77
C PRO A 171 -3.28 2.77 8.05
N HIS A 172 -2.41 2.95 7.08
CA HIS A 172 -0.97 2.80 7.29
C HIS A 172 -0.49 3.89 8.25
N PRO A 173 0.26 3.60 9.34
CA PRO A 173 0.74 4.61 10.28
C PRO A 173 1.72 5.57 9.61
N ALA A 174 1.64 6.85 9.96
CA ALA A 174 2.57 7.87 9.53
C ALA A 174 3.83 7.88 10.42
N TRP A 175 4.99 8.06 9.79
CA TRP A 175 6.22 8.27 10.53
C TRP A 175 6.24 9.65 11.18
N PRO A 176 6.75 9.77 12.41
CA PRO A 176 7.10 11.07 12.97
C PRO A 176 8.12 11.74 12.06
N VAL A 177 7.90 13.02 11.76
CA VAL A 177 8.84 13.79 10.93
C VAL A 177 10.11 14.02 11.76
N PRO A 178 11.28 13.51 11.34
CA PRO A 178 12.52 13.72 12.08
C PRO A 178 13.00 15.16 11.95
N ASP A 179 13.80 15.61 12.91
CA ASP A 179 14.49 16.89 12.83
C ASP A 179 15.67 16.80 11.85
N VAL A 180 15.36 16.95 10.58
CA VAL A 180 16.31 16.90 9.45
C VAL A 180 16.03 18.08 8.53
N ALA A 181 17.07 18.88 8.27
CA ALA A 181 16.96 20.00 7.35
C ALA A 181 16.64 19.51 5.92
N PRO A 182 15.71 20.14 5.19
CA PRO A 182 15.44 19.84 3.79
C PRO A 182 16.68 20.01 2.91
N GLU A 183 16.97 19.02 2.06
CA GLU A 183 18.02 19.07 1.04
C GLU A 183 17.40 19.37 -0.33
N ARG A 184 17.65 20.56 -0.84
CA ARG A 184 17.21 20.94 -2.20
C ARG A 184 18.26 20.60 -3.23
N VAL A 185 17.86 19.89 -4.27
CA VAL A 185 18.75 19.46 -5.37
C VAL A 185 18.81 20.47 -6.51
N ALA A 186 17.92 21.49 -6.51
CA ALA A 186 17.86 22.55 -7.51
C ALA A 186 17.19 23.81 -6.94
N GLY A 187 17.43 24.95 -7.58
CA GLY A 187 16.85 26.25 -7.17
C GLY A 187 15.40 26.49 -7.59
N GLY A 188 14.93 25.80 -8.63
CA GLY A 188 13.55 25.87 -9.11
C GLY A 188 12.61 24.88 -8.41
N VAL A 189 11.49 24.56 -9.05
CA VAL A 189 10.53 23.58 -8.53
C VAL A 189 11.09 22.17 -8.66
N VAL A 190 11.14 21.44 -7.54
CA VAL A 190 11.63 20.07 -7.47
C VAL A 190 10.44 19.11 -7.37
N ILE A 191 10.30 18.24 -8.37
CA ILE A 191 9.32 17.17 -8.41
C ILE A 191 10.02 15.88 -7.98
N GLY A 192 9.68 15.33 -6.81
CA GLY A 192 10.30 14.13 -6.24
C GLY A 192 9.52 12.85 -6.56
N CYS A 193 10.22 11.82 -7.05
CA CYS A 193 9.68 10.47 -7.20
C CYS A 193 10.58 9.48 -6.46
N PHE A 194 10.03 8.80 -5.45
CA PHE A 194 10.76 7.97 -4.50
C PHE A 194 10.41 6.48 -4.61
N GLY A 195 11.44 5.63 -4.52
CA GLY A 195 11.39 4.17 -4.58
C GLY A 195 11.87 3.62 -5.92
N VAL A 196 11.78 2.30 -6.11
CA VAL A 196 12.36 1.59 -7.27
C VAL A 196 11.92 2.22 -8.59
N VAL A 197 12.89 2.54 -9.46
CA VAL A 197 12.65 3.12 -10.79
C VAL A 197 12.34 2.01 -11.78
N ASN A 198 11.09 1.90 -12.21
CA ASN A 198 10.61 0.85 -13.12
C ASN A 198 9.37 1.28 -13.92
N ALA A 199 8.88 0.39 -14.78
CA ALA A 199 7.70 0.64 -15.60
C ALA A 199 6.39 0.68 -14.79
N SER A 200 6.24 -0.13 -13.74
CA SER A 200 5.01 -0.16 -12.94
C SER A 200 4.78 1.12 -12.14
N LYS A 201 5.84 1.88 -11.85
CA LYS A 201 5.77 3.25 -11.31
C LYS A 201 5.55 4.32 -12.38
N ARG A 202 5.20 3.92 -13.58
CA ARG A 202 4.90 4.84 -14.70
C ARG A 202 6.04 5.85 -14.96
N ILE A 203 7.30 5.42 -14.71
CA ILE A 203 8.47 6.28 -14.97
C ILE A 203 8.55 6.74 -16.43
N PRO A 204 8.25 5.92 -17.45
CA PRO A 204 8.22 6.39 -18.84
C PRO A 204 7.25 7.55 -19.07
N GLU A 205 6.08 7.50 -18.43
CA GLU A 205 5.03 8.53 -18.51
C GLU A 205 5.46 9.79 -17.78
N LEU A 206 6.03 9.64 -16.59
CA LEU A 206 6.57 10.76 -15.79
C LEU A 206 7.70 11.48 -16.53
N LEU A 207 8.62 10.75 -17.17
CA LEU A 207 9.69 11.35 -17.98
C LEU A 207 9.13 12.13 -19.17
N ARG A 208 8.12 11.60 -19.88
CA ARG A 208 7.47 12.30 -20.99
C ARG A 208 6.78 13.59 -20.54
N ALA A 209 6.06 13.52 -19.42
CA ALA A 209 5.42 14.69 -18.81
C ALA A 209 6.45 15.72 -18.36
N THR A 210 7.54 15.30 -17.73
CA THR A 210 8.64 16.18 -17.32
C THR A 210 9.29 16.86 -18.53
N ALA A 211 9.57 16.12 -19.61
CA ALA A 211 10.11 16.70 -20.84
C ALA A 211 9.16 17.73 -21.47
N ALA A 212 7.85 17.46 -21.46
CA ALA A 212 6.84 18.38 -21.94
C ALA A 212 6.77 19.66 -21.07
N LEU A 213 6.81 19.51 -19.75
CA LEU A 213 6.78 20.61 -18.81
C LEU A 213 8.02 21.50 -18.92
N ARG A 214 9.21 20.91 -19.01
CA ARG A 214 10.49 21.65 -19.11
C ARG A 214 10.63 22.49 -20.38
N ARG A 215 9.95 22.14 -21.46
CA ARG A 215 9.91 23.02 -22.66
C ARG A 215 9.32 24.40 -22.39
N LYS A 216 8.46 24.51 -21.34
CA LYS A 216 7.84 25.79 -20.94
C LYS A 216 8.46 26.35 -19.65
N HIS A 217 8.99 25.49 -18.80
CA HIS A 217 9.47 25.80 -17.45
C HIS A 217 10.81 25.10 -17.20
N GLU A 218 11.90 25.61 -17.80
CA GLU A 218 13.25 25.00 -17.75
C GLU A 218 13.78 24.77 -16.33
N GLN A 219 13.38 25.60 -15.37
CA GLN A 219 13.80 25.54 -13.98
C GLN A 219 13.16 24.38 -13.19
N VAL A 220 12.24 23.61 -13.78
CA VAL A 220 11.67 22.42 -13.12
C VAL A 220 12.68 21.28 -13.17
N THR A 221 12.92 20.64 -12.04
CA THR A 221 13.81 19.49 -11.90
C THR A 221 13.04 18.27 -11.40
N LEU A 222 13.21 17.14 -12.06
CA LEU A 222 12.73 15.83 -11.58
C LEU A 222 13.83 15.19 -10.74
N LEU A 223 13.51 14.82 -9.49
CA LEU A 223 14.35 14.05 -8.60
C LEU A 223 13.85 12.61 -8.56
N LEU A 224 14.67 11.66 -9.01
CA LEU A 224 14.42 10.20 -8.89
C LEU A 224 15.29 9.63 -7.79
N VAL A 225 14.68 9.07 -6.75
CA VAL A 225 15.39 8.46 -5.61
C VAL A 225 15.00 7.00 -5.47
N GLY A 226 15.95 6.11 -5.72
CA GLY A 226 15.80 4.67 -5.60
C GLY A 226 16.49 3.90 -6.72
N PRO A 227 16.77 2.60 -6.50
CA PRO A 227 17.48 1.78 -7.47
C PRO A 227 16.66 1.59 -8.74
N THR A 228 17.34 1.54 -9.87
CA THR A 228 16.73 1.21 -11.16
C THR A 228 16.57 -0.31 -11.28
N SER A 229 15.37 -0.78 -11.62
CA SER A 229 15.12 -2.21 -11.84
C SER A 229 16.01 -2.78 -12.94
N PRO A 230 16.51 -4.02 -12.80
CA PRO A 230 17.21 -4.71 -13.87
C PRO A 230 16.40 -4.71 -15.17
N GLY A 231 17.05 -4.37 -16.29
CA GLY A 231 16.40 -4.32 -17.60
C GLY A 231 15.58 -3.06 -17.90
N PHE A 232 15.43 -2.14 -16.94
CA PHE A 232 14.80 -0.84 -17.20
C PHE A 232 15.87 0.17 -17.65
N ASP A 233 15.99 0.37 -18.96
CA ASP A 233 16.97 1.27 -19.57
C ASP A 233 16.58 2.75 -19.36
N LEU A 234 16.92 3.30 -18.20
CA LEU A 234 16.64 4.69 -17.83
C LEU A 234 17.46 5.68 -18.68
N ASP A 235 18.75 5.40 -18.88
CA ASP A 235 19.65 6.32 -19.57
C ASP A 235 19.21 6.57 -21.02
N ARG A 236 18.88 5.50 -21.75
CA ARG A 236 18.36 5.61 -23.11
C ARG A 236 17.03 6.39 -23.17
N ARG A 237 16.20 6.29 -22.14
CA ARG A 237 14.93 7.05 -22.07
C ARG A 237 15.18 8.53 -21.84
N LEU A 238 16.10 8.87 -20.94
CA LEU A 238 16.50 10.25 -20.69
C LEU A 238 17.09 10.89 -21.94
N GLN A 239 18.02 10.25 -22.61
CA GLN A 239 18.62 10.71 -23.88
C GLN A 239 17.57 10.97 -24.97
N ARG A 240 16.65 10.04 -25.16
CA ARG A 240 15.58 10.19 -26.17
C ARG A 240 14.65 11.38 -25.91
N LEU A 241 14.53 11.80 -24.69
CA LEU A 241 13.66 12.89 -24.25
C LEU A 241 14.42 14.22 -24.05
N GLY A 242 15.74 14.22 -24.22
CA GLY A 242 16.59 15.39 -23.95
C GLY A 242 16.63 15.75 -22.46
N LEU A 243 16.57 14.76 -21.58
CA LEU A 243 16.58 14.91 -20.13
C LEU A 243 17.89 14.41 -19.49
N ASP A 244 18.91 14.13 -20.29
CA ASP A 244 20.21 13.62 -19.87
C ASP A 244 21.18 14.71 -19.33
N GLY A 245 20.72 15.96 -19.28
CA GLY A 245 21.40 17.11 -18.66
C GLY A 245 20.80 17.48 -17.30
N ASP A 246 20.63 18.79 -17.08
CA ASP A 246 20.25 19.36 -15.77
C ASP A 246 18.78 19.15 -15.34
N GLY A 247 17.99 18.46 -16.16
CA GLY A 247 16.55 18.29 -15.92
C GLY A 247 16.17 17.18 -14.96
N VAL A 248 17.06 16.22 -14.72
CA VAL A 248 16.81 15.05 -13.86
C VAL A 248 18.00 14.79 -12.95
N VAL A 249 17.75 14.80 -11.65
CA VAL A 249 18.70 14.37 -10.62
C VAL A 249 18.35 12.95 -10.19
N ARG A 250 19.37 12.09 -10.08
CA ARG A 250 19.21 10.68 -9.74
C ARG A 250 20.01 10.33 -8.53
N GLU A 251 19.37 9.64 -7.58
CA GLU A 251 19.97 9.05 -6.40
C GLU A 251 19.54 7.59 -6.32
N GLU A 252 20.48 6.64 -6.31
CA GLU A 252 20.11 5.23 -6.31
C GLU A 252 19.63 4.77 -4.94
N TRP A 253 20.55 4.75 -3.97
CA TRP A 253 20.25 4.34 -2.61
C TRP A 253 20.70 5.44 -1.65
N VAL A 254 19.78 5.84 -0.78
CA VAL A 254 20.06 6.82 0.27
C VAL A 254 19.68 6.24 1.63
N ASP A 255 20.38 6.65 2.68
CA ASP A 255 19.99 6.32 4.06
C ASP A 255 18.68 7.04 4.46
N GLU A 256 18.09 6.63 5.56
CA GLU A 256 16.80 7.18 6.00
C GLU A 256 16.87 8.68 6.29
N ARG A 257 17.95 9.18 6.87
CA ARG A 257 18.13 10.61 7.15
C ARG A 257 18.11 11.43 5.88
N ARG A 258 18.88 11.00 4.87
CA ARG A 258 18.93 11.67 3.56
C ARG A 258 17.62 11.51 2.79
N LEU A 259 16.93 10.37 2.93
CA LEU A 259 15.58 10.19 2.37
C LEU A 259 14.62 11.28 2.86
N TRP A 260 14.60 11.54 4.17
CA TRP A 260 13.77 12.60 4.75
C TRP A 260 14.21 14.00 4.30
N ALA A 261 15.51 14.26 4.18
CA ALA A 261 16.04 15.52 3.69
C ALA A 261 15.58 15.80 2.23
N LEU A 262 15.68 14.80 1.34
CA LEU A 262 15.28 14.91 -0.07
C LEU A 262 13.76 15.01 -0.23
N LEU A 263 12.98 14.23 0.55
CA LEU A 263 11.52 14.38 0.61
C LEU A 263 11.14 15.79 1.05
N GLY A 264 11.79 16.31 2.11
CA GLY A 264 11.59 17.67 2.61
C GLY A 264 11.98 18.73 1.60
N GLY A 265 13.02 18.51 0.80
CA GLY A 265 13.51 19.43 -0.25
C GLY A 265 12.68 19.42 -1.53
N SER A 266 11.78 18.46 -1.73
CA SER A 266 10.87 18.39 -2.87
C SER A 266 9.66 19.31 -2.67
N ASP A 267 9.20 19.98 -3.74
CA ASP A 267 8.01 20.83 -3.72
C ASP A 267 6.72 20.05 -3.99
N VAL A 268 6.81 19.00 -4.80
CA VAL A 268 5.72 18.11 -5.19
C VAL A 268 6.23 16.68 -5.17
N LEU A 269 5.44 15.73 -4.68
CA LEU A 269 5.76 14.31 -4.76
C LEU A 269 4.88 13.61 -5.79
N VAL A 270 5.51 12.83 -6.66
CA VAL A 270 4.83 12.01 -7.66
C VAL A 270 4.98 10.55 -7.28
N ASN A 271 3.86 9.85 -7.15
CA ASN A 271 3.86 8.40 -6.90
C ASN A 271 2.81 7.70 -7.77
N LEU A 272 3.20 7.44 -9.00
CA LEU A 272 2.35 6.75 -9.96
C LEU A 272 2.46 5.23 -9.81
N ARG A 273 1.38 4.54 -10.19
CA ARG A 273 1.30 3.09 -10.13
C ARG A 273 0.36 2.51 -11.18
N HIS A 274 0.86 1.58 -11.99
CA HIS A 274 0.01 0.75 -12.83
C HIS A 274 0.79 -0.48 -13.36
N PRO A 275 0.27 -1.70 -13.16
CA PRO A 275 -0.86 -2.03 -12.30
C PRO A 275 -0.54 -1.80 -10.81
N THR A 276 -1.55 -1.58 -9.97
CA THR A 276 -1.41 -1.66 -8.51
C THR A 276 -1.43 -3.12 -8.07
N MET A 277 -0.75 -3.44 -6.98
CA MET A 277 -0.86 -4.76 -6.31
C MET A 277 -1.82 -4.70 -5.11
N GLY A 278 -2.50 -3.57 -4.90
CA GLY A 278 -3.33 -3.30 -3.71
C GLY A 278 -2.52 -2.74 -2.54
N GLU A 279 -1.28 -2.36 -2.79
CA GLU A 279 -0.36 -1.83 -1.79
C GLU A 279 -0.69 -0.40 -1.35
N THR A 280 -0.28 -0.04 -0.14
CA THR A 280 -0.18 1.34 0.36
C THR A 280 1.26 1.83 0.29
N SER A 281 1.47 3.07 -0.13
CA SER A 281 2.81 3.59 -0.37
C SER A 281 3.41 4.30 0.85
N GLY A 282 4.45 3.73 1.45
CA GLY A 282 5.19 4.36 2.54
C GLY A 282 5.83 5.71 2.18
N SER A 283 6.22 5.95 0.91
CA SER A 283 6.72 7.25 0.47
C SER A 283 5.61 8.31 0.37
N VAL A 284 4.40 7.92 -0.01
CA VAL A 284 3.23 8.81 0.02
C VAL A 284 2.87 9.17 1.46
N VAL A 285 2.84 8.20 2.36
CA VAL A 285 2.53 8.45 3.78
C VAL A 285 3.58 9.37 4.41
N ARG A 286 4.88 9.20 4.11
CA ARG A 286 5.93 10.16 4.53
C ARG A 286 5.70 11.56 3.92
N GLY A 287 5.27 11.61 2.66
CA GLY A 287 4.89 12.87 2.00
C GLY A 287 3.75 13.58 2.69
N LEU A 288 2.71 12.84 3.11
CA LEU A 288 1.59 13.36 3.91
C LEU A 288 2.09 13.95 5.24
N SER A 289 2.99 13.24 5.96
CA SER A 289 3.58 13.72 7.21
C SER A 289 4.33 15.02 7.04
N LEU A 290 5.03 15.20 5.90
CA LEU A 290 5.77 16.42 5.54
C LEU A 290 4.89 17.51 4.93
N GLY A 291 3.59 17.27 4.76
CA GLY A 291 2.69 18.21 4.08
C GLY A 291 3.07 18.43 2.62
N LYS A 292 3.44 17.39 1.87
CA LYS A 292 3.79 17.55 0.45
C LYS A 292 2.57 17.36 -0.43
N PRO A 293 2.33 18.30 -1.39
CA PRO A 293 1.36 18.08 -2.47
C PRO A 293 1.69 16.80 -3.23
N LEU A 294 0.68 16.00 -3.53
CA LEU A 294 0.84 14.70 -4.17
C LEU A 294 0.26 14.69 -5.58
N VAL A 295 0.92 13.95 -6.47
CA VAL A 295 0.36 13.51 -7.75
C VAL A 295 0.43 11.99 -7.78
N VAL A 296 -0.71 11.32 -7.91
CA VAL A 296 -0.83 9.87 -7.81
C VAL A 296 -1.65 9.28 -8.96
N SER A 297 -1.50 7.99 -9.22
CA SER A 297 -2.42 7.30 -10.14
C SER A 297 -3.79 7.12 -9.49
N ASP A 298 -4.85 7.27 -10.30
CA ASP A 298 -6.24 7.04 -9.88
C ASP A 298 -6.55 5.52 -9.85
N VAL A 299 -5.88 4.80 -8.96
CA VAL A 299 -6.02 3.34 -8.81
C VAL A 299 -5.83 2.90 -7.36
N GLY A 300 -6.53 1.85 -6.95
CA GLY A 300 -6.31 1.19 -5.66
C GLY A 300 -6.45 2.15 -4.48
N TRP A 301 -5.56 2.03 -3.50
CA TRP A 301 -5.50 2.93 -2.34
C TRP A 301 -5.25 4.39 -2.74
N PHE A 302 -4.49 4.65 -3.80
CA PHE A 302 -4.18 6.02 -4.23
C PHE A 302 -5.42 6.79 -4.65
N ALA A 303 -6.42 6.10 -5.23
CA ALA A 303 -7.73 6.68 -5.59
C ALA A 303 -8.56 7.09 -4.35
N GLU A 304 -8.27 6.52 -3.17
CA GLU A 304 -8.96 6.83 -1.93
C GLU A 304 -8.47 8.11 -1.25
N LEU A 305 -7.32 8.66 -1.67
CA LEU A 305 -6.82 9.93 -1.14
C LEU A 305 -7.79 11.06 -1.49
N PRO A 306 -8.02 12.05 -0.59
CA PRO A 306 -8.87 13.20 -0.90
C PRO A 306 -8.32 14.04 -2.07
N ASP A 307 -9.21 14.61 -2.88
CA ASP A 307 -8.84 15.41 -4.06
C ASP A 307 -8.14 16.73 -3.69
N ASP A 308 -8.35 17.22 -2.49
CA ASP A 308 -7.67 18.40 -1.94
C ASP A 308 -6.29 18.10 -1.34
N VAL A 309 -5.86 16.83 -1.36
CA VAL A 309 -4.54 16.35 -0.91
C VAL A 309 -3.70 15.85 -2.09
N ALA A 310 -4.34 15.17 -3.06
CA ALA A 310 -3.65 14.53 -4.17
C ALA A 310 -4.35 14.78 -5.51
N LEU A 311 -3.60 15.22 -6.52
CA LEU A 311 -4.05 15.19 -7.91
C LEU A 311 -3.97 13.76 -8.42
N LYS A 312 -5.10 13.25 -8.92
CA LYS A 312 -5.23 11.89 -9.43
C LYS A 312 -5.11 11.86 -10.94
N VAL A 313 -4.35 10.92 -11.45
CA VAL A 313 -4.11 10.73 -12.88
C VAL A 313 -4.51 9.31 -13.25
N ALA A 314 -5.52 9.17 -14.11
CA ALA A 314 -5.91 7.87 -14.62
C ALA A 314 -4.82 7.29 -15.53
N PRO A 315 -4.43 6.01 -15.37
CA PRO A 315 -3.41 5.37 -16.21
C PRO A 315 -4.01 4.89 -17.53
N ASP A 316 -4.50 5.80 -18.33
CA ASP A 316 -5.16 5.61 -19.62
C ASP A 316 -4.43 6.31 -20.78
N GLY A 317 -5.12 6.48 -21.92
CA GLY A 317 -4.56 7.12 -23.12
C GLY A 317 -4.11 8.59 -22.93
N ASP A 318 -4.72 9.31 -22.00
CA ASP A 318 -4.47 10.74 -21.74
C ASP A 318 -3.55 10.97 -20.53
N GLU A 319 -3.01 9.91 -19.92
CA GLU A 319 -2.19 9.96 -18.70
C GLU A 319 -1.07 11.01 -18.78
N VAL A 320 -0.28 11.05 -19.86
CA VAL A 320 0.85 11.98 -19.99
C VAL A 320 0.38 13.41 -20.09
N ALA A 321 -0.72 13.68 -20.80
CA ALA A 321 -1.28 15.01 -20.93
C ALA A 321 -1.84 15.52 -19.59
N THR A 322 -2.62 14.68 -18.89
CA THR A 322 -3.18 14.98 -17.57
C THR A 322 -2.08 15.19 -16.53
N LEU A 323 -1.06 14.32 -16.53
CA LEU A 323 0.09 14.44 -15.64
C LEU A 323 0.86 15.73 -15.90
N THR A 324 1.10 16.10 -17.18
CA THR A 324 1.78 17.35 -17.54
C THR A 324 1.01 18.56 -17.04
N ALA A 325 -0.31 18.61 -17.26
CA ALA A 325 -1.16 19.71 -16.80
C ALA A 325 -1.18 19.83 -15.27
N GLY A 326 -1.30 18.71 -14.56
CA GLY A 326 -1.25 18.66 -13.09
C GLY A 326 0.09 19.14 -12.53
N LEU A 327 1.19 18.71 -13.12
CA LEU A 327 2.53 19.15 -12.73
C LEU A 327 2.76 20.64 -13.08
N GLU A 328 2.26 21.12 -14.21
CA GLU A 328 2.32 22.54 -14.59
C GLU A 328 1.53 23.42 -13.60
N LEU A 329 0.32 22.98 -13.21
CA LEU A 329 -0.48 23.63 -12.17
C LEU A 329 0.32 23.76 -10.87
N LEU A 330 0.87 22.64 -10.38
CA LEU A 330 1.62 22.63 -9.13
C LEU A 330 2.97 23.38 -9.24
N ALA A 331 3.60 23.42 -10.41
CA ALA A 331 4.84 24.18 -10.60
C ALA A 331 4.61 25.69 -10.59
N THR A 332 3.47 26.17 -11.13
CA THR A 332 3.19 27.59 -11.34
C THR A 332 2.30 28.24 -10.27
N ARG A 333 1.59 27.43 -9.47
CA ARG A 333 0.63 27.91 -8.45
C ARG A 333 1.07 27.52 -7.04
N PRO A 334 1.90 28.34 -6.38
CA PRO A 334 2.30 28.12 -4.98
C PRO A 334 1.12 28.10 -4.01
N ASP A 335 0.10 28.92 -4.26
CA ASP A 335 -1.13 28.96 -3.45
C ASP A 335 -1.86 27.59 -3.43
N VAL A 336 -1.89 26.89 -4.57
CA VAL A 336 -2.46 25.52 -4.64
C VAL A 336 -1.59 24.55 -3.87
N ARG A 337 -0.26 24.64 -4.02
CA ARG A 337 0.66 23.79 -3.22
C ARG A 337 0.48 24.00 -1.72
N ASP A 338 0.37 25.25 -1.27
CA ASP A 338 0.22 25.59 0.15
C ASP A 338 -1.10 25.05 0.71
N ALA A 339 -2.21 25.16 -0.04
CA ALA A 339 -3.49 24.58 0.35
C ALA A 339 -3.41 23.05 0.46
N MET A 340 -2.87 22.36 -0.56
CA MET A 340 -2.69 20.90 -0.53
C MET A 340 -1.75 20.47 0.59
N SER A 341 -0.71 21.25 0.90
CA SER A 341 0.23 20.99 1.99
C SER A 341 -0.45 21.01 3.35
N ALA A 342 -1.30 22.00 3.61
CA ALA A 342 -2.07 22.09 4.85
C ALA A 342 -3.01 20.89 5.01
N ASN A 343 -3.72 20.52 3.93
CA ASN A 343 -4.65 19.38 3.92
C ASN A 343 -3.93 18.04 4.09
N ALA A 344 -2.77 17.85 3.45
CA ALA A 344 -1.95 16.64 3.60
C ALA A 344 -1.50 16.44 5.04
N THR A 345 -1.02 17.51 5.70
CA THR A 345 -0.63 17.47 7.12
C THR A 345 -1.83 17.16 8.03
N ALA A 346 -2.98 17.76 7.76
CA ALA A 346 -4.20 17.50 8.51
C ALA A 346 -4.68 16.06 8.36
N LEU A 347 -4.62 15.51 7.14
CA LEU A 347 -4.94 14.11 6.86
C LEU A 347 -4.02 13.15 7.62
N ALA A 348 -2.69 13.39 7.55
CA ALA A 348 -1.71 12.56 8.25
C ALA A 348 -1.98 12.49 9.75
N ARG A 349 -2.26 13.63 10.40
CA ARG A 349 -2.57 13.72 11.83
C ARG A 349 -3.90 13.07 12.19
N ARG A 350 -4.93 13.21 11.35
CA ARG A 350 -6.26 12.70 11.62
C ARG A 350 -6.38 11.19 11.42
N GLU A 351 -5.80 10.65 10.35
CA GLU A 351 -6.03 9.27 9.93
C GLU A 351 -4.83 8.35 10.10
N HIS A 352 -3.62 8.88 10.01
CA HIS A 352 -2.39 8.10 10.01
C HIS A 352 -1.58 8.20 11.31
N ASP A 353 -2.13 8.81 12.36
CA ASP A 353 -1.50 8.87 13.68
C ASP A 353 -1.22 7.46 14.20
N VAL A 354 0.01 7.20 14.63
CA VAL A 354 0.46 5.85 15.01
C VAL A 354 -0.26 5.29 16.23
N ASP A 355 -0.64 6.15 17.16
CA ASP A 355 -1.37 5.74 18.36
C ASP A 355 -2.81 5.35 18.02
N ARG A 356 -3.47 6.16 17.21
CA ARG A 356 -4.80 5.84 16.66
C ARG A 356 -4.77 4.56 15.83
N VAL A 357 -3.78 4.39 14.97
CA VAL A 357 -3.61 3.15 14.18
C VAL A 357 -3.46 1.93 15.09
N ALA A 358 -2.66 2.05 16.16
CA ALA A 358 -2.50 0.95 17.13
C ALA A 358 -3.82 0.61 17.85
N GLU A 359 -4.66 1.59 18.18
CA GLU A 359 -6.01 1.37 18.74
C GLU A 359 -6.90 0.57 17.76
N LEU A 360 -6.90 0.96 16.48
CA LEU A 360 -7.65 0.25 15.46
C LEU A 360 -7.15 -1.19 15.26
N TYR A 361 -5.83 -1.43 15.42
CA TYR A 361 -5.27 -2.78 15.41
C TYR A 361 -5.79 -3.63 16.58
N VAL A 362 -5.77 -3.09 17.80
CA VAL A 362 -6.28 -3.80 18.98
C VAL A 362 -7.75 -4.17 18.78
N ALA A 363 -8.58 -3.21 18.37
CA ALA A 363 -9.99 -3.44 18.08
C ALA A 363 -10.22 -4.49 16.97
N ALA A 364 -9.38 -4.49 15.92
CA ALA A 364 -9.44 -5.51 14.86
C ALA A 364 -9.10 -6.90 15.37
N LEU A 365 -8.09 -7.03 16.23
CA LEU A 365 -7.69 -8.30 16.84
C LEU A 365 -8.74 -8.83 17.81
N GLU A 366 -9.37 -7.97 18.61
CA GLU A 366 -10.47 -8.33 19.52
C GLU A 366 -11.67 -8.87 18.72
N ARG A 367 -12.05 -8.23 17.62
CA ARG A 367 -13.09 -8.75 16.72
C ARG A 367 -12.73 -10.10 16.12
N THR A 368 -11.46 -10.32 15.78
CA THR A 368 -10.98 -11.61 15.27
C THR A 368 -11.09 -12.74 16.31
N LEU A 369 -10.96 -12.40 17.58
CA LEU A 369 -11.12 -13.36 18.71
C LEU A 369 -12.59 -13.66 19.06
N GLY A 370 -13.54 -13.08 18.34
CA GLY A 370 -14.96 -13.23 18.65
C GLY A 370 -15.46 -12.25 19.74
N GLY A 371 -14.63 -11.25 20.10
CA GLY A 371 -14.99 -10.12 20.96
C GLY A 371 -15.71 -8.99 20.22
N GLY A 372 -16.43 -9.28 19.13
CA GLY A 372 -17.34 -8.34 18.52
C GLY A 372 -18.46 -8.03 19.52
N SER A 373 -18.57 -6.77 19.92
CA SER A 373 -19.63 -6.33 20.83
C SER A 373 -20.99 -6.61 20.16
N VAL A 374 -22.02 -6.81 20.99
CA VAL A 374 -23.41 -6.84 20.51
C VAL A 374 -23.68 -5.65 19.61
N ASP A 375 -23.00 -4.53 19.84
CA ASP A 375 -23.03 -3.28 19.10
C ASP A 375 -22.57 -3.41 17.65
N ASP A 376 -21.46 -4.13 17.38
CA ASP A 376 -20.98 -4.36 16.00
C ASP A 376 -21.94 -5.28 15.22
N ALA A 377 -22.55 -6.27 15.89
CA ALA A 377 -23.57 -7.12 15.28
C ALA A 377 -24.85 -6.31 14.96
N VAL A 378 -25.30 -5.47 15.89
CA VAL A 378 -26.46 -4.59 15.69
C VAL A 378 -26.16 -3.56 14.59
N LEU A 379 -24.99 -2.95 14.57
CA LEU A 379 -24.59 -2.00 13.52
C LEU A 379 -24.56 -2.67 12.14
N HIS A 380 -24.05 -3.90 12.07
CA HIS A 380 -24.03 -4.67 10.83
C HIS A 380 -25.44 -4.99 10.32
N GLU A 381 -26.31 -5.49 11.19
CA GLU A 381 -27.72 -5.78 10.88
C GLU A 381 -28.49 -4.53 10.44
N VAL A 382 -28.32 -3.41 11.15
CA VAL A 382 -28.97 -2.15 10.80
C VAL A 382 -28.45 -1.61 9.46
N THR A 383 -27.16 -1.72 9.20
CA THR A 383 -26.57 -1.28 7.93
C THR A 383 -27.02 -2.16 6.76
N ALA A 384 -27.09 -3.47 6.95
CA ALA A 384 -27.60 -4.40 5.97
C ALA A 384 -29.09 -4.14 5.68
N ALA A 385 -29.91 -3.99 6.72
CA ALA A 385 -31.34 -3.68 6.57
C ALA A 385 -31.58 -2.32 5.87
N ALA A 386 -30.76 -1.31 6.16
CA ALA A 386 -30.84 -0.01 5.49
C ALA A 386 -30.51 -0.12 4.00
N ALA A 387 -29.49 -0.92 3.65
CA ALA A 387 -29.12 -1.18 2.26
C ALA A 387 -30.22 -1.95 1.50
N ASP A 388 -30.82 -2.94 2.14
CA ASP A 388 -31.91 -3.76 1.57
C ASP A 388 -33.18 -2.93 1.22
N VAL A 389 -33.45 -1.87 1.99
CA VAL A 389 -34.56 -0.93 1.70
C VAL A 389 -34.13 0.26 0.83
N GLY A 390 -32.90 0.24 0.28
CA GLY A 390 -32.43 1.23 -0.69
C GLY A 390 -31.95 2.56 -0.09
N ILE A 391 -31.65 2.61 1.21
CA ILE A 391 -31.08 3.79 1.85
C ILE A 391 -29.60 3.90 1.46
N SER A 392 -29.22 4.96 0.74
CA SER A 392 -27.84 5.21 0.38
C SER A 392 -27.05 5.80 1.56
N ALA A 393 -25.74 5.51 1.63
CA ALA A 393 -24.86 5.95 2.72
C ALA A 393 -24.84 7.50 2.90
N ASP A 394 -25.08 8.26 1.82
CA ASP A 394 -25.07 9.72 1.82
C ASP A 394 -26.45 10.36 2.02
N SER A 395 -27.48 9.55 2.23
CA SER A 395 -28.86 10.03 2.38
C SER A 395 -29.11 10.72 3.73
N ALA A 396 -30.17 11.52 3.81
CA ALA A 396 -30.61 12.14 5.05
C ALA A 396 -31.08 11.08 6.06
N GLU A 397 -31.69 10.02 5.57
CA GLU A 397 -32.15 8.87 6.34
C GLU A 397 -30.97 8.12 6.99
N ALA A 398 -29.88 7.91 6.24
CA ALA A 398 -28.67 7.27 6.78
C ALA A 398 -28.06 8.10 7.91
N ARG A 399 -28.02 9.44 7.78
CA ARG A 399 -27.55 10.34 8.85
C ARG A 399 -28.45 10.32 10.09
N GLU A 400 -29.75 10.24 9.90
CA GLU A 400 -30.69 10.13 11.02
C GLU A 400 -30.55 8.78 11.75
N ILE A 401 -30.37 7.67 11.01
CA ILE A 401 -30.09 6.36 11.61
C ILE A 401 -28.78 6.41 12.41
N ALA A 402 -27.71 6.97 11.84
CA ALA A 402 -26.42 7.11 12.53
C ALA A 402 -26.53 7.96 13.80
N ARG A 403 -27.32 9.05 13.76
CA ARG A 403 -27.58 9.90 14.95
C ARG A 403 -28.31 9.12 16.04
N ARG A 404 -29.34 8.36 15.70
CA ARG A 404 -30.10 7.54 16.66
C ARG A 404 -29.28 6.42 17.27
N LEU A 405 -28.44 5.78 16.46
CA LEU A 405 -27.49 4.74 16.94
C LEU A 405 -26.46 5.33 17.93
N ALA A 406 -26.02 6.56 17.69
CA ALA A 406 -25.12 7.27 18.63
C ALA A 406 -25.81 7.73 19.93
N GLU A 407 -27.16 7.91 19.93
CA GLU A 407 -27.95 8.24 21.12
C GLU A 407 -28.31 7.00 21.97
N VAL A 408 -28.27 5.82 21.37
CA VAL A 408 -28.41 4.55 22.11
C VAL A 408 -27.01 4.19 22.60
N GLU A 409 -26.68 4.58 23.84
CA GLU A 409 -25.52 4.02 24.54
C GLU A 409 -25.74 2.48 24.62
N LEU A 410 -25.24 1.78 23.64
CA LEU A 410 -25.10 0.35 23.70
C LEU A 410 -23.96 0.12 24.70
N GLY A 411 -24.29 -0.19 25.95
CA GLY A 411 -23.45 -0.20 27.13
C GLY A 411 -22.31 -1.20 27.16
#